data_bee91da6ca1326b6d9693f3d21ff0e31
#
_entry.id   bee91da6ca1326b6d9693f3d21ff0e31
#
_cell.length_a   1.000
_cell.length_b   1.000
_cell.length_c   1.000
_cell.angle_alpha   90.00
_cell.angle_beta   90.00
_cell.angle_gamma   90.00
#
_symmetry.space_group_name_H-M   'P 1'
#
loop_
_entity.id
_entity.type
_entity.pdbx_description
1 polymer ?
#
loop_
_entity_poly.entity_id
_entity_poly.type
_entity_poly.pdbx_seq_one_letter_code
_entity_poly.pdbx_strand_id
1 'polypeptide(L)'
;LCGDKLNTLLQMAVFAAQHSMIWVGLDLLPARSGTGVFDGQLNRLGSSLGAMAQSNVEQSPDLAPPPEDRCTAAHLGERVARLAERMARPSH
;
A
#
# COMPACT_ATOMS: atom_id res chain seq x y z
N LEU A 1 -2.06 15.03 -0.14
CA LEU A 1 -1.71 13.89 0.73
C LEU A 1 -0.84 12.85 0.03
N CYS A 2 -0.96 12.75 -1.30
CA CYS A 2 -0.24 11.72 -2.02
C CYS A 2 1.06 12.18 -2.67
N GLY A 3 1.30 13.47 -2.78
CA GLY A 3 2.39 14.01 -3.59
C GLY A 3 3.76 13.41 -3.33
N ASP A 4 4.29 13.66 -2.17
CA ASP A 4 5.64 13.17 -1.84
C ASP A 4 5.66 11.66 -1.63
N LYS A 5 4.56 11.11 -1.14
CA LYS A 5 4.43 9.66 -0.95
C LYS A 5 4.46 8.92 -2.28
N LEU A 6 3.78 9.45 -3.28
CA LEU A 6 3.79 8.85 -4.61
C LEU A 6 5.18 8.89 -5.21
N ASN A 7 5.87 10.00 -5.06
CA ASN A 7 7.24 10.13 -5.57
C ASN A 7 8.18 9.11 -4.93
N THR A 8 8.03 8.88 -3.63
CA THR A 8 8.81 7.87 -2.93
C THR A 8 8.55 6.47 -3.50
N LEU A 9 7.27 6.13 -3.72
CA LEU A 9 6.91 4.85 -4.30
C LEU A 9 7.45 4.70 -5.72
N LEU A 10 7.41 5.76 -6.52
CA LEU A 10 7.98 5.73 -7.86
C LEU A 10 9.47 5.46 -7.84
N GLN A 11 10.20 6.12 -6.95
CA GLN A 11 11.64 5.89 -6.82
C GLN A 11 11.93 4.45 -6.41
N MET A 12 11.15 3.90 -5.50
CA MET A 12 11.32 2.52 -5.08
C MET A 12 11.03 1.55 -6.21
N ALA A 13 10.01 1.81 -7.02
CA ALA A 13 9.67 0.96 -8.16
C ALA A 13 10.76 0.96 -9.21
N VAL A 14 11.32 2.14 -9.51
CA VAL A 14 12.44 2.25 -10.44
C VAL A 14 13.66 1.50 -9.92
N PHE A 15 13.97 1.66 -8.64
CA PHE A 15 15.08 0.95 -8.00
C PHE A 15 14.87 -0.56 -8.11
N ALA A 16 13.66 -1.05 -7.83
CA ALA A 16 13.35 -2.46 -7.93
C ALA A 16 13.57 -2.97 -9.37
N ALA A 17 13.12 -2.21 -10.35
CA ALA A 17 13.29 -2.59 -11.76
C ALA A 17 14.77 -2.63 -12.14
N GLN A 18 15.58 -1.70 -11.65
CA GLN A 18 17.01 -1.69 -11.90
C GLN A 18 17.72 -2.91 -11.32
N HIS A 19 17.13 -3.54 -10.32
CA HIS A 19 17.69 -4.73 -9.67
C HIS A 19 16.99 -6.01 -10.10
N SER A 20 16.26 -5.97 -11.21
CA SER A 20 15.54 -7.12 -11.76
C SER A 20 14.46 -7.68 -10.85
N MET A 21 13.94 -6.84 -9.97
CA MET A 21 12.84 -7.22 -9.09
C MET A 21 11.51 -6.96 -9.79
N ILE A 22 10.50 -7.73 -9.41
CA ILE A 22 9.15 -7.54 -9.91
C ILE A 22 8.39 -6.70 -8.90
N TRP A 23 7.85 -5.57 -9.34
CA TRP A 23 7.06 -4.67 -8.50
C TRP A 23 5.61 -5.13 -8.49
N VAL A 24 5.01 -5.18 -7.31
CA VAL A 24 3.62 -5.57 -7.14
C VAL A 24 2.83 -4.36 -6.64
N GLY A 25 1.84 -3.96 -7.41
CA GLY A 25 0.96 -2.86 -7.02
C GLY A 25 -0.04 -3.26 -5.96
N LEU A 26 -0.79 -2.28 -5.47
CA LEU A 26 -1.69 -2.47 -4.34
C LEU A 26 -2.94 -3.29 -4.66
N ASP A 27 -3.45 -3.17 -5.87
CA ASP A 27 -4.66 -3.88 -6.33
C ASP A 27 -5.90 -3.55 -5.50
N LEU A 28 -6.04 -2.30 -5.13
CA LEU A 28 -7.23 -1.79 -4.47
C LEU A 28 -7.63 -0.48 -5.12
N LEU A 29 -8.92 -0.33 -5.38
CA LEU A 29 -9.43 0.95 -5.84
C LEU A 29 -9.37 1.96 -4.70
N PRO A 30 -9.23 3.25 -5.01
CA PRO A 30 -9.28 4.27 -3.98
C PRO A 30 -10.60 4.20 -3.20
N ALA A 31 -10.52 4.42 -1.90
CA ALA A 31 -11.72 4.51 -1.09
C ALA A 31 -12.60 5.64 -1.57
N ARG A 32 -13.90 5.44 -1.55
CA ARG A 32 -14.86 6.47 -1.93
C ARG A 32 -15.00 7.46 -0.79
N SER A 33 -14.57 8.67 -1.03
CA SER A 33 -14.56 9.69 0.00
C SER A 33 -15.88 10.42 0.15
N GLY A 34 -16.82 10.24 -0.75
CA GLY A 34 -18.04 11.06 -0.79
C GLY A 34 -19.04 10.78 0.30
N THR A 35 -19.03 9.59 0.86
CA THR A 35 -20.03 9.23 1.86
C THR A 35 -19.59 9.52 3.29
N GLY A 36 -18.32 9.65 3.51
CA GLY A 36 -17.78 9.90 4.84
C GLY A 36 -18.14 8.85 5.87
N VAL A 37 -18.59 7.70 5.44
CA VAL A 37 -19.26 6.78 6.33
C VAL A 37 -18.33 5.73 6.91
N PHE A 38 -17.24 5.43 6.25
CA PHE A 38 -16.47 4.30 6.70
C PHE A 38 -15.05 4.65 7.07
N ASP A 39 -14.79 4.55 8.35
CA ASP A 39 -13.44 4.58 8.87
C ASP A 39 -12.70 3.28 8.60
N GLY A 40 -13.29 2.33 7.93
CA GLY A 40 -12.66 1.05 7.67
C GLY A 40 -12.30 0.79 6.21
N GLN A 41 -12.41 1.80 5.35
CA GLN A 41 -12.14 1.60 3.93
C GLN A 41 -10.64 1.51 3.66
N LEU A 42 -10.24 0.46 2.95
CA LEU A 42 -8.86 0.29 2.52
C LEU A 42 -8.53 1.27 1.41
N ASN A 43 -7.24 1.60 1.32
CA ASN A 43 -6.72 2.51 0.30
C ASN A 43 -7.40 3.88 0.31
N ARG A 44 -7.59 4.43 1.51
CA ARG A 44 -8.25 5.73 1.64
C ARG A 44 -7.45 6.88 1.03
N LEU A 45 -6.15 6.72 0.87
CA LEU A 45 -5.29 7.75 0.27
C LEU A 45 -5.19 7.63 -1.25
N GLY A 46 -5.84 6.65 -1.85
CA GLY A 46 -5.94 6.55 -3.30
C GLY A 46 -4.66 6.18 -4.02
N SER A 47 -3.86 5.30 -3.44
CA SER A 47 -2.61 4.88 -4.05
C SER A 47 -2.80 3.67 -4.97
N SER A 48 -1.99 3.56 -6.00
CA SER A 48 -2.00 2.40 -6.89
C SER A 48 -0.70 1.60 -6.83
N LEU A 49 0.42 2.27 -6.64
CA LEU A 49 1.73 1.62 -6.65
C LEU A 49 2.04 0.88 -5.36
N GLY A 50 1.48 1.27 -4.26
CA GLY A 50 1.75 0.65 -2.98
C GLY A 50 0.89 1.25 -1.89
N ALA A 51 1.07 0.78 -0.67
CA ALA A 51 0.33 1.27 0.47
C ALA A 51 0.91 2.61 0.95
N MET A 52 0.03 3.53 1.29
CA MET A 52 0.40 4.80 1.89
C MET A 52 -0.30 4.92 3.23
N ALA A 53 0.31 5.68 4.14
CA ALA A 53 -0.27 5.95 5.45
C ALA A 53 -0.14 7.44 5.75
N GLN A 54 -1.08 7.95 6.51
CA GLN A 54 -1.06 9.33 6.95
C GLN A 54 -1.26 9.37 8.45
N SER A 55 -0.25 9.85 9.15
CA SER A 55 -0.29 10.02 10.60
C SER A 55 -0.33 11.50 10.93
N ASN A 56 -1.14 11.87 11.92
CA ASN A 56 -1.13 13.22 12.42
C ASN A 56 0.07 13.41 13.34
N VAL A 57 0.72 14.56 13.23
CA VAL A 57 1.94 14.84 13.99
C VAL A 57 1.76 14.71 15.49
N GLU A 58 0.56 15.04 15.98
CA GLU A 58 0.28 15.06 17.41
C GLU A 58 -0.23 13.74 17.95
N GLN A 59 -0.46 12.75 17.12
CA GLN A 59 -0.96 11.46 17.57
C GLN A 59 0.17 10.57 18.05
N SER A 60 -0.12 9.80 19.11
CA SER A 60 0.82 8.82 19.62
C SER A 60 0.96 7.64 18.63
N PRO A 61 2.02 6.85 18.75
CA PRO A 61 2.17 5.65 17.92
C PRO A 61 1.02 4.64 18.03
N ASP A 62 0.27 4.69 19.13
CA ASP A 62 -0.87 3.78 19.31
C ASP A 62 -2.06 4.19 18.46
N LEU A 63 -2.15 5.47 18.08
CA LEU A 63 -3.27 6.00 17.32
C LEU A 63 -2.94 6.22 15.85
N ALA A 64 -1.69 6.33 15.50
CA ALA A 64 -1.26 6.65 14.15
C ALA A 64 -0.21 5.65 13.66
N PRO A 65 -0.27 5.23 12.40
CA PRO A 65 -1.31 5.56 11.43
C PRO A 65 -2.63 4.89 11.75
N PRO A 66 -3.76 5.37 11.19
CA PRO A 66 -5.07 4.78 11.48
C PRO A 66 -5.16 3.31 11.07
N PRO A 67 -6.08 2.54 11.68
CA PRO A 67 -6.23 1.13 11.35
C PRO A 67 -6.47 0.87 9.87
N GLU A 68 -7.17 1.75 9.16
CA GLU A 68 -7.43 1.61 7.74
C GLU A 68 -6.13 1.56 6.94
N ASP A 69 -5.17 2.40 7.28
CA ASP A 69 -3.89 2.44 6.58
C ASP A 69 -3.07 1.20 6.90
N ARG A 70 -3.11 0.74 8.15
CA ARG A 70 -2.43 -0.50 8.54
C ARG A 70 -3.03 -1.71 7.85
N CYS A 71 -4.36 -1.75 7.71
CA CYS A 71 -5.03 -2.83 6.98
C CYS A 71 -4.68 -2.79 5.49
N THR A 72 -4.56 -1.59 4.92
CA THR A 72 -4.13 -1.45 3.53
C THR A 72 -2.72 -2.02 3.34
N ALA A 73 -1.80 -1.73 4.24
CA ALA A 73 -0.45 -2.28 4.18
C ALA A 73 -0.45 -3.79 4.35
N ALA A 74 -1.28 -4.31 5.26
CA ALA A 74 -1.40 -5.76 5.46
C ALA A 74 -1.94 -6.45 4.21
N HIS A 75 -2.90 -5.84 3.52
CA HIS A 75 -3.41 -6.35 2.26
C HIS A 75 -2.30 -6.48 1.22
N LEU A 76 -1.48 -5.46 1.08
CA LEU A 76 -0.36 -5.48 0.15
C LEU A 76 0.64 -6.57 0.53
N GLY A 77 0.98 -6.68 1.80
CA GLY A 77 1.90 -7.70 2.27
C GLY A 77 1.41 -9.11 1.95
N GLU A 78 0.13 -9.37 2.16
CA GLU A 78 -0.47 -10.66 1.85
C GLU A 78 -0.45 -10.93 0.34
N ARG A 79 -0.74 -9.92 -0.47
CA ARG A 79 -0.70 -10.04 -1.93
C ARG A 79 0.71 -10.38 -2.40
N VAL A 80 1.72 -9.69 -1.88
CA VAL A 80 3.12 -9.95 -2.24
C VAL A 80 3.51 -11.37 -1.84
N ALA A 81 3.13 -11.80 -0.63
CA ALA A 81 3.46 -13.13 -0.14
C ALA A 81 2.84 -14.23 -1.01
N ARG A 82 1.59 -14.05 -1.40
CA ARG A 82 0.91 -15.02 -2.26
C ARG A 82 1.56 -15.13 -3.64
N LEU A 83 1.91 -13.99 -4.21
CA LEU A 83 2.57 -13.99 -5.52
C LEU A 83 3.97 -14.57 -5.43
N ALA A 84 4.72 -14.25 -4.39
CA ALA A 84 6.05 -14.80 -4.19
C ALA A 84 6.00 -16.32 -4.06
N GLU A 85 5.02 -16.84 -3.33
CA GLU A 85 4.83 -18.28 -3.17
C GLU A 85 4.56 -18.94 -4.51
N ARG A 86 3.67 -18.36 -5.33
CA ARG A 86 3.38 -18.90 -6.66
C ARG A 86 4.59 -18.91 -7.56
N MET A 87 5.38 -17.86 -7.53
CA MET A 87 6.56 -17.74 -8.38
C MET A 87 7.68 -18.67 -7.94
N ALA A 88 7.71 -19.05 -6.67
CA ALA A 88 8.71 -19.99 -6.16
C ALA A 88 8.39 -21.45 -6.49
N ARG A 89 7.15 -21.76 -6.89
CA ARG A 89 6.77 -23.12 -7.21
C ARG A 89 7.45 -23.59 -8.50
N PRO A 90 7.91 -24.85 -8.54
CA PRO A 90 8.44 -25.40 -9.79
C PRO A 90 7.39 -25.39 -10.89
N SER A 91 7.81 -25.08 -12.10
CA SER A 91 6.96 -25.17 -13.28
C SER A 91 6.81 -26.61 -13.70
N HIS A 92 5.63 -27.13 -13.61
CA HIS A 92 5.37 -28.48 -14.11
C HIS A 92 4.10 -28.50 -14.89
#